data_a55a702d0d1c34c5d5c5918aebccc061
#
_entry.id   a55a702d0d1c34c5d5c5918aebccc061
#
_cell.length_a   1.000
_cell.length_b   1.000
_cell.length_c   1.000
_cell.angle_alpha   90.00
_cell.angle_beta   90.00
_cell.angle_gamma   90.00
#
_symmetry.space_group_name_H-M   'P 1'
#
loop_
_entity.id
_entity.type
_entity.pdbx_description
1 polymer ?
#
loop_
_entity_poly.entity_id
_entity_poly.type
_entity_poly.pdbx_seq_one_letter_code
_entity_poly.pdbx_strand_id
1 'polypeptide(L)'
;MFEDIVAEGNIVVIDNDWIVLCKCWKPEYHNLFCYLYLHKEDKNLMVGSHFTMTEDKKKFTRLATSEERLMLFEEMFKYGIAFDKHDHHLIGKLW
;
A
#
# COMPACT_ATOMS: atom_id res chain seq x y z
N MET A 1 1.41 16.70 3.62
CA MET A 1 2.64 16.15 4.22
C MET A 1 2.64 14.64 4.07
N PHE A 2 3.81 14.07 3.86
CA PHE A 2 3.94 12.62 3.68
C PHE A 2 3.32 11.83 4.84
N GLU A 3 3.61 12.24 6.07
CA GLU A 3 3.12 11.54 7.27
C GLU A 3 1.59 11.52 7.37
N ASP A 4 0.93 12.48 6.77
CA ASP A 4 -0.52 12.57 6.83
C ASP A 4 -1.20 11.57 5.92
N ILE A 5 -0.55 11.19 4.81
CA ILE A 5 -1.17 10.33 3.82
C ILE A 5 -0.84 8.85 4.01
N VAL A 6 0.15 8.52 4.85
CA VAL A 6 0.57 7.14 5.07
C VAL A 6 -0.04 6.54 6.34
N ALA A 7 -1.15 7.08 6.80
CA ALA A 7 -1.87 6.54 7.95
C ALA A 7 -2.37 5.11 7.64
N GLU A 8 -2.52 4.32 8.69
CA GLU A 8 -2.97 2.94 8.56
C GLU A 8 -4.27 2.84 7.78
N GLY A 9 -4.31 1.96 6.80
CA GLY A 9 -5.49 1.73 5.97
C GLY A 9 -5.57 2.65 4.75
N ASN A 10 -4.74 3.68 4.67
CA ASN A 10 -4.70 4.53 3.49
C ASN A 10 -4.01 3.81 2.34
N ILE A 11 -4.38 4.19 1.12
CA ILE A 11 -3.76 3.64 -0.08
C ILE A 11 -3.02 4.78 -0.78
N VAL A 12 -1.72 4.59 -0.94
CA VAL A 12 -0.85 5.57 -1.60
C VAL A 12 -0.19 4.96 -2.82
N VAL A 13 0.35 5.83 -3.66
CA VAL A 13 1.16 5.40 -4.82
C VAL A 13 2.55 5.96 -4.66
N ILE A 14 3.55 5.09 -4.75
CA ILE A 14 4.96 5.45 -4.64
C ILE A 14 5.59 5.37 -6.02
N ASP A 15 6.29 6.44 -6.41
CA ASP A 15 7.01 6.53 -7.70
C ASP A 15 6.11 6.24 -8.90
N ASN A 16 4.82 6.48 -8.77
CA ASN A 16 3.82 6.19 -9.80
C ASN A 16 3.80 4.72 -10.26
N ASP A 17 4.47 3.84 -9.54
CA ASP A 17 4.61 2.42 -9.89
C ASP A 17 3.95 1.47 -8.89
N TRP A 18 3.91 1.85 -7.62
CA TRP A 18 3.52 0.94 -6.55
C TRP A 18 2.28 1.47 -5.85
N ILE A 19 1.20 0.69 -5.88
CA ILE A 19 -0.03 1.01 -5.14
C ILE A 19 0.06 0.26 -3.82
N VAL A 20 0.09 1.00 -2.70
CA VAL A 20 0.46 0.46 -1.39
C VAL A 20 -0.67 0.67 -0.39
N LEU A 21 -1.09 -0.41 0.26
CA LEU A 21 -2.02 -0.35 1.39
C LEU A 21 -1.19 -0.23 2.67
N CYS A 22 -1.23 0.95 3.27
CA CYS A 22 -0.34 1.30 4.38
C CYS A 22 -0.70 0.59 5.67
N LYS A 23 0.33 0.13 6.38
CA LYS A 23 0.19 -0.42 7.72
C LYS A 23 0.68 0.56 8.77
N CYS A 24 1.95 0.94 8.72
CA CYS A 24 2.46 1.96 9.64
C CYS A 24 3.75 2.59 9.10
N TRP A 25 3.96 3.84 9.48
CA TRP A 25 5.18 4.57 9.16
C TRP A 25 6.10 4.58 10.38
N LYS A 26 7.32 4.10 10.18
CA LYS A 26 8.36 4.07 11.23
C LYS A 26 9.46 5.05 10.87
N PRO A 27 9.33 6.32 11.31
CA PRO A 27 10.32 7.35 10.93
C PRO A 27 11.73 7.06 11.40
N GLU A 28 11.89 6.39 12.54
CA GLU A 28 13.22 6.05 13.07
C GLU A 28 14.02 5.12 12.16
N TYR A 29 13.33 4.34 11.32
CA TYR A 29 13.96 3.42 10.36
C TYR A 29 13.77 3.86 8.93
N HIS A 30 13.08 4.98 8.71
CA HIS A 30 12.69 5.46 7.38
C HIS A 30 11.91 4.41 6.58
N ASN A 31 11.13 3.57 7.27
CA ASN A 31 10.39 2.48 6.65
C ASN A 31 8.89 2.71 6.71
N LEU A 32 8.25 2.54 5.56
CA LEU A 32 6.80 2.46 5.47
C LEU A 32 6.42 0.99 5.35
N PHE A 33 5.83 0.44 6.40
CA PHE A 33 5.33 -0.93 6.39
C PHE A 33 3.97 -0.97 5.74
N CYS A 34 3.69 -2.03 4.99
CA CYS A 34 2.42 -2.16 4.29
C CYS A 34 1.82 -3.54 4.51
N TYR A 35 0.48 -3.61 4.38
CA TYR A 35 -0.23 -4.88 4.39
C TYR A 35 0.00 -5.63 3.09
N LEU A 36 -0.07 -4.90 1.98
CA LEU A 36 0.19 -5.44 0.66
C LEU A 36 0.46 -4.28 -0.29
N TYR A 37 0.99 -4.61 -1.45
CA TYR A 37 1.18 -3.62 -2.49
C TYR A 37 1.05 -4.27 -3.87
N LEU A 38 0.74 -3.45 -4.86
CA LEU A 38 0.55 -3.89 -6.24
C LEU A 38 1.51 -3.10 -7.13
N HIS A 39 2.29 -3.82 -7.94
CA HIS A 39 3.07 -3.16 -8.98
C HIS A 39 2.15 -2.90 -10.18
N LYS A 40 2.01 -1.63 -10.56
CA LYS A 40 1.02 -1.24 -11.58
C LYS A 40 1.27 -1.88 -12.93
N GLU A 41 2.52 -1.99 -13.32
CA GLU A 41 2.88 -2.43 -14.66
C GLU A 41 2.50 -3.88 -14.91
N ASP A 42 2.91 -4.79 -14.04
CA ASP A 42 2.67 -6.23 -14.23
C ASP A 42 1.55 -6.78 -13.36
N LYS A 43 0.92 -5.92 -12.57
CA LYS A 43 -0.16 -6.28 -11.65
C LYS A 43 0.24 -7.39 -10.68
N ASN A 44 1.50 -7.39 -10.29
CA ASN A 44 2.01 -8.35 -9.31
C ASN A 44 1.64 -7.89 -7.90
N LEU A 45 0.84 -8.69 -7.21
CA LEU A 45 0.37 -8.38 -5.86
C LEU A 45 1.25 -9.10 -4.83
N MET A 46 1.82 -8.33 -3.91
CA MET A 46 2.69 -8.85 -2.86
C MET A 46 2.09 -8.55 -1.49
N VAL A 47 2.12 -9.54 -0.60
CA VAL A 47 1.58 -9.41 0.75
C VAL A 47 2.71 -9.19 1.75
N GLY A 48 2.53 -8.18 2.60
CA GLY A 48 3.49 -7.85 3.63
C GLY A 48 4.80 -7.33 3.03
N SER A 49 5.32 -6.29 3.53
CA SER A 49 6.64 -5.79 3.15
C SER A 49 6.83 -4.41 3.75
N HIS A 50 7.90 -3.76 3.35
CA HIS A 50 8.13 -2.37 3.68
C HIS A 50 8.89 -1.71 2.55
N PHE A 51 8.77 -0.40 2.49
CA PHE A 51 9.52 0.43 1.56
C PHE A 51 10.43 1.34 2.38
N THR A 52 11.74 1.33 2.06
CA THR A 52 12.65 2.29 2.65
C THR A 52 12.45 3.62 1.94
N MET A 53 12.03 4.63 2.68
CA MET A 53 11.61 5.90 2.09
C MET A 53 12.74 6.92 2.18
N THR A 54 13.33 7.23 1.03
CA THR A 54 14.25 8.36 0.89
C THR A 54 13.43 9.64 0.79
N GLU A 55 14.08 10.80 0.88
CA GLU A 55 13.38 12.06 0.70
C GLU A 55 12.78 12.16 -0.70
N ASP A 56 13.48 11.62 -1.71
CA ASP A 56 12.95 11.61 -3.09
C ASP A 56 11.70 10.75 -3.20
N LYS A 57 11.71 9.56 -2.59
CA LYS A 57 10.52 8.69 -2.62
C LYS A 57 9.35 9.34 -1.92
N LYS A 58 9.58 10.04 -0.82
CA LYS A 58 8.52 10.77 -0.13
C LYS A 58 7.88 11.82 -1.02
N LYS A 59 8.68 12.53 -1.81
CA LYS A 59 8.16 13.55 -2.73
C LYS A 59 7.27 12.97 -3.81
N PHE A 60 7.52 11.73 -4.22
CA PHE A 60 6.75 11.05 -5.25
C PHE A 60 5.72 10.07 -4.67
N THR A 61 5.34 10.27 -3.42
CA THR A 61 4.29 9.50 -2.77
C THR A 61 3.05 10.37 -2.66
N ARG A 62 1.92 9.84 -3.12
CA ARG A 62 0.64 10.54 -3.09
C ARG A 62 -0.48 9.58 -2.77
N LEU A 63 -1.63 10.10 -2.40
CA LEU A 63 -2.82 9.26 -2.25
C LEU A 63 -3.19 8.66 -3.61
N ALA A 64 -3.67 7.44 -3.58
CA ALA A 64 -4.12 6.76 -4.79
C ALA A 64 -5.39 7.42 -5.34
N THR A 65 -5.53 7.43 -6.65
CA THR A 65 -6.77 7.85 -7.30
C THR A 65 -7.81 6.74 -7.13
N SER A 66 -9.07 7.06 -7.45
CA SER A 66 -10.15 6.06 -7.43
C SER A 66 -9.83 4.89 -8.35
N GLU A 67 -9.27 5.17 -9.52
CA GLU A 67 -8.91 4.13 -10.48
C GLU A 67 -7.82 3.22 -9.95
N GLU A 68 -6.81 3.80 -9.32
CA GLU A 68 -5.70 3.04 -8.75
C GLU A 68 -6.18 2.17 -7.59
N ARG A 69 -7.04 2.71 -6.74
CA ARG A 69 -7.63 1.93 -5.65
C ARG A 69 -8.45 0.76 -6.19
N LEU A 70 -9.19 1.00 -7.27
CA LEU A 70 -9.96 -0.07 -7.91
C LEU A 70 -9.04 -1.14 -8.48
N MET A 71 -7.94 -0.77 -9.11
CA MET A 71 -6.94 -1.73 -9.59
C MET A 71 -6.47 -2.64 -8.45
N LEU A 72 -6.15 -2.05 -7.31
CA LEU A 72 -5.69 -2.81 -6.15
C LEU A 72 -6.78 -3.76 -5.65
N PHE A 73 -8.00 -3.26 -5.49
CA PHE A 73 -9.12 -4.07 -4.99
C PHE A 73 -9.47 -5.21 -5.93
N GLU A 74 -9.39 -4.99 -7.24
CA GLU A 74 -9.65 -6.05 -8.22
C GLU A 74 -8.63 -7.17 -8.10
N GLU A 75 -7.34 -6.84 -7.94
CA GLU A 75 -6.31 -7.85 -7.75
C GLU A 75 -6.47 -8.56 -6.41
N MET A 76 -6.79 -7.83 -5.36
CA MET A 76 -7.10 -8.44 -4.05
C MET A 76 -8.25 -9.42 -4.16
N PHE A 77 -9.31 -9.02 -4.87
CA PHE A 77 -10.47 -9.87 -5.06
C PHE A 77 -10.13 -11.18 -5.77
N LYS A 78 -9.26 -11.13 -6.77
CA LYS A 78 -8.82 -12.34 -7.49
C LYS A 78 -8.19 -13.37 -6.57
N TYR A 79 -7.51 -12.92 -5.52
CA TYR A 79 -6.85 -13.80 -4.55
C TYR A 79 -7.68 -14.04 -3.30
N GLY A 80 -8.91 -13.54 -3.27
CA GLY A 80 -9.79 -13.70 -2.12
C GLY A 80 -9.33 -12.95 -0.88
N ILE A 81 -8.68 -11.80 -1.08
CA ILE A 81 -8.14 -10.99 0.01
C ILE A 81 -9.03 -9.76 0.22
N ALA A 82 -9.29 -9.43 1.48
CA ALA A 82 -9.95 -8.19 1.84
C ALA A 82 -9.22 -7.56 3.02
N PHE A 83 -9.27 -6.23 3.11
CA PHE A 83 -8.74 -5.52 4.26
C PHE A 83 -9.87 -5.25 5.23
N ASP A 84 -9.71 -5.71 6.47
CA ASP A 84 -10.71 -5.45 7.52
C ASP A 84 -10.38 -4.12 8.17
N LYS A 85 -11.17 -3.11 7.84
CA LYS A 85 -10.99 -1.76 8.40
C LYS A 85 -11.23 -1.71 9.90
N HIS A 86 -12.02 -2.65 10.40
CA HIS A 86 -12.39 -2.68 11.83
C HIS A 86 -11.22 -3.16 12.67
N ASP A 87 -10.64 -4.28 12.28
CA ASP A 87 -9.55 -4.91 13.02
C ASP A 87 -8.18 -4.62 12.41
N HIS A 88 -8.14 -3.85 11.32
CA HIS A 88 -6.91 -3.43 10.65
C HIS A 88 -6.00 -4.62 10.31
N HIS A 89 -6.57 -5.62 9.63
CA HIS A 89 -5.79 -6.76 9.15
C HIS A 89 -6.35 -7.27 7.83
N LEU A 90 -5.56 -8.09 7.14
CA LEU A 90 -5.99 -8.71 5.89
C LEU A 90 -6.76 -9.98 6.17
N ILE A 91 -7.77 -10.22 5.34
CA ILE A 91 -8.57 -11.45 5.37
C ILE A 91 -8.41 -12.09 4.00
N GLY A 92 -8.10 -13.39 3.97
CA GLY A 92 -8.01 -14.08 2.69
C GLY A 92 -7.16 -15.33 2.75
N LYS A 93 -6.88 -15.88 1.57
CA LYS A 93 -6.21 -17.18 1.43
C LYS A 93 -4.87 -17.10 0.71
N LEU A 94 -4.31 -15.92 0.54
CA LEU A 94 -3.05 -15.77 -0.18
C LEU A 94 -1.88 -16.41 0.59
N TRP A 95 -1.93 -16.39 1.89
CA TRP A 95 -0.89 -16.96 2.75
C TRP A 95 -1.25 -18.31 3.33
#